data_f28d5b5a6dd614340bb76442fec2a341
#
_entry.id   f28d5b5a6dd614340bb76442fec2a341
#
_cell.length_a   1.000
_cell.length_b   1.000
_cell.length_c   1.000
_cell.angle_alpha   90.00
_cell.angle_beta   90.00
_cell.angle_gamma   90.00
#
_symmetry.space_group_name_H-M   'P 1'
#
loop_
_entity.id
_entity.type
_entity.pdbx_description
1 polymer ?
#
loop_
_entity_poly.entity_id
_entity_poly.type
_entity_poly.pdbx_seq_one_letter_code
_entity_poly.pdbx_strand_id
1 'polypeptide(L)'
;MKITCIFCGQKKESSLEHVIPEAIGNNSFTTNIVCTDCNSALGATIDNKFVNSFPIEMKREMLGLKGYKGNIPQVLRRGEDSNGNTIILDKDSGPKYIPKVTEKDNSFSVMANSKKESAQIIKKKLKRKHVPLKLIDKALKKIKNTEVEESRPKINFSYNYNVSNFKLEFLKIAFEYMNIYYGDTYKQDPIGNCLKNILNQFKSGNIADYSNYVIDVPNQLSTPVMNALKRSNQNIHEILPVIDPNNRLFISILLFNGEFSYSVLVSNHGDAYPSILGKRKSILISK
;
A
#
# COMPACT_ATOMS: atom_id res chain seq x y z
N MET A 1 15.94 5.92 -24.46
CA MET A 1 17.14 6.82 -24.37
C MET A 1 18.11 6.21 -23.36
N LYS A 2 19.40 6.08 -23.72
CA LYS A 2 20.41 5.51 -22.80
C LYS A 2 20.83 6.55 -21.76
N ILE A 3 20.81 6.14 -20.49
CA ILE A 3 21.21 6.96 -19.33
C ILE A 3 22.20 6.20 -18.45
N THR A 4 22.92 6.90 -17.60
CA THR A 4 23.64 6.27 -16.48
C THR A 4 22.66 6.17 -15.31
N CYS A 5 22.20 4.96 -15.01
CA CYS A 5 21.19 4.73 -13.96
C CYS A 5 21.73 5.10 -12.58
N ILE A 6 20.95 5.86 -11.81
CA ILE A 6 21.31 6.31 -10.45
C ILE A 6 21.51 5.16 -9.46
N PHE A 7 20.82 4.04 -9.65
CA PHE A 7 20.90 2.86 -8.77
C PHE A 7 22.04 1.92 -9.13
N CYS A 8 22.09 1.40 -10.36
CA CYS A 8 23.12 0.43 -10.74
C CYS A 8 24.39 1.05 -11.33
N GLY A 9 24.40 2.33 -11.68
CA GLY A 9 25.54 3.02 -12.29
C GLY A 9 25.85 2.61 -13.73
N GLN A 10 25.07 1.72 -14.34
CA GLN A 10 25.30 1.22 -15.69
C GLN A 10 24.59 2.09 -16.73
N LYS A 11 25.17 2.15 -17.96
CA LYS A 11 24.51 2.75 -19.11
C LYS A 11 23.47 1.79 -19.67
N LYS A 12 22.20 2.12 -19.49
CA LYS A 12 21.04 1.31 -19.91
C LYS A 12 19.91 2.18 -20.46
N GLU A 13 18.91 1.55 -21.08
CA GLU A 13 17.69 2.25 -21.50
C GLU A 13 16.95 2.78 -20.28
N SER A 14 16.53 4.04 -20.35
CA SER A 14 15.75 4.71 -19.30
C SER A 14 14.32 4.16 -19.26
N SER A 15 13.74 4.20 -18.08
CA SER A 15 12.31 3.99 -17.84
C SER A 15 11.71 5.27 -17.28
N LEU A 16 10.43 5.51 -17.56
CA LEU A 16 9.68 6.53 -16.85
C LEU A 16 9.47 6.03 -15.41
N GLU A 17 9.98 6.78 -14.45
CA GLU A 17 9.85 6.53 -13.02
C GLU A 17 8.95 7.57 -12.39
N HIS A 18 8.01 7.15 -11.57
CA HIS A 18 7.20 8.03 -10.75
C HIS A 18 7.84 8.15 -9.37
N VAL A 19 8.45 9.30 -9.06
CA VAL A 19 9.17 9.53 -7.79
C VAL A 19 8.29 9.23 -6.55
N ILE A 20 7.03 9.63 -6.62
CA ILE A 20 5.96 9.14 -5.74
C ILE A 20 5.12 8.17 -6.57
N PRO A 21 4.76 6.98 -6.09
CA PRO A 21 4.04 6.00 -6.89
C PRO A 21 2.75 6.54 -7.53
N GLU A 22 2.54 6.24 -8.82
CA GLU A 22 1.31 6.63 -9.55
C GLU A 22 0.04 6.14 -8.85
N ALA A 23 0.08 4.95 -8.26
CA ALA A 23 -1.06 4.35 -7.58
C ALA A 23 -1.59 5.17 -6.39
N ILE A 24 -0.83 6.15 -5.89
CA ILE A 24 -1.28 7.09 -4.86
C ILE A 24 -1.58 8.49 -5.41
N GLY A 25 -1.72 8.60 -6.73
CA GLY A 25 -2.25 9.80 -7.40
C GLY A 25 -1.19 10.78 -7.92
N ASN A 26 0.07 10.37 -8.02
CA ASN A 26 1.11 11.17 -8.67
C ASN A 26 1.15 10.92 -10.18
N ASN A 27 0.72 11.92 -10.97
CA ASN A 27 0.82 11.88 -12.44
C ASN A 27 1.79 12.94 -13.00
N SER A 28 2.43 13.74 -12.15
CA SER A 28 3.18 14.92 -12.59
C SER A 28 4.65 14.91 -12.21
N PHE A 29 5.05 14.22 -11.14
CA PHE A 29 6.43 14.19 -10.69
C PHE A 29 7.10 12.89 -11.11
N THR A 30 7.64 12.88 -12.32
CA THR A 30 8.30 11.74 -12.96
C THR A 30 9.73 12.08 -13.35
N THR A 31 10.53 11.04 -13.62
CA THR A 31 11.93 11.17 -14.05
C THR A 31 12.34 10.02 -14.99
N ASN A 32 13.43 10.22 -15.74
CA ASN A 32 14.01 9.21 -16.64
C ASN A 32 15.45 8.87 -16.25
N ILE A 33 15.83 9.04 -14.97
CA ILE A 33 17.20 8.76 -14.48
C ILE A 33 17.38 7.31 -13.97
N VAL A 34 16.35 6.49 -14.06
CA VAL A 34 16.32 5.08 -13.64
C VAL A 34 16.22 4.18 -14.87
N CYS A 35 16.96 3.09 -14.90
CA CYS A 35 16.85 2.10 -15.99
C CYS A 35 15.68 1.15 -15.74
N THR A 36 15.16 0.55 -16.82
CA THR A 36 14.00 -0.37 -16.79
C THR A 36 14.16 -1.51 -15.78
N ASP A 37 15.34 -2.13 -15.69
CA ASP A 37 15.58 -3.24 -14.75
C ASP A 37 15.50 -2.78 -13.30
N CYS A 38 16.11 -1.62 -12.96
CA CYS A 38 16.07 -1.07 -11.61
C CYS A 38 14.67 -0.60 -11.24
N ASN A 39 13.98 0.09 -12.14
CA ASN A 39 12.60 0.51 -11.93
C ASN A 39 11.68 -0.69 -11.66
N SER A 40 11.72 -1.72 -12.51
CA SER A 40 10.91 -2.93 -12.33
C SER A 40 11.22 -3.64 -11.00
N ALA A 41 12.50 -3.74 -10.61
CA ALA A 41 12.89 -4.41 -9.38
C ALA A 41 12.48 -3.61 -8.11
N LEU A 42 12.67 -2.29 -8.11
CA LEU A 42 12.26 -1.41 -7.02
C LEU A 42 10.73 -1.35 -6.92
N GLY A 43 10.04 -1.24 -8.04
CA GLY A 43 8.59 -1.32 -8.10
C GLY A 43 8.04 -2.60 -7.48
N ALA A 44 8.65 -3.75 -7.72
CA ALA A 44 8.24 -5.02 -7.13
C ALA A 44 8.57 -5.14 -5.64
N THR A 45 9.70 -4.61 -5.18
CA THR A 45 10.24 -4.83 -3.83
C THR A 45 9.89 -3.72 -2.84
N ILE A 46 9.75 -2.48 -3.30
CA ILE A 46 9.50 -1.29 -2.46
C ILE A 46 8.10 -0.74 -2.72
N ASP A 47 7.84 -0.20 -3.94
CA ASP A 47 6.58 0.49 -4.26
C ASP A 47 5.36 -0.41 -4.05
N ASN A 48 5.43 -1.66 -4.54
CA ASN A 48 4.32 -2.60 -4.42
C ASN A 48 3.98 -2.93 -2.95
N LYS A 49 5.00 -3.06 -2.09
CA LYS A 49 4.78 -3.29 -0.65
C LYS A 49 4.19 -2.07 0.04
N PHE A 50 4.59 -0.87 -0.38
CA PHE A 50 4.09 0.38 0.14
C PHE A 50 2.63 0.62 -0.29
N VAL A 51 2.33 0.59 -1.59
CA VAL A 51 1.00 0.92 -2.13
C VAL A 51 -0.07 -0.11 -1.75
N ASN A 52 0.33 -1.35 -1.44
CA ASN A 52 -0.55 -2.40 -0.95
C ASN A 52 -0.49 -2.59 0.58
N SER A 53 0.16 -1.67 1.31
CA SER A 53 0.06 -1.64 2.77
C SER A 53 -1.33 -1.15 3.19
N PHE A 54 -1.86 -1.71 4.28
CA PHE A 54 -3.22 -1.40 4.76
C PHE A 54 -3.53 0.10 4.86
N PRO A 55 -2.66 0.98 5.44
CA PRO A 55 -2.98 2.40 5.55
C PRO A 55 -3.09 3.09 4.18
N ILE A 56 -2.24 2.71 3.23
CA ILE A 56 -2.23 3.28 1.88
C ILE A 56 -3.41 2.76 1.06
N GLU A 57 -3.74 1.48 1.15
CA GLU A 57 -4.93 0.93 0.50
C GLU A 57 -6.22 1.60 1.01
N MET A 58 -6.33 1.85 2.33
CA MET A 58 -7.45 2.62 2.87
C MET A 58 -7.56 4.01 2.24
N LYS A 59 -6.43 4.74 2.14
CA LYS A 59 -6.42 6.06 1.50
C LYS A 59 -6.80 5.98 0.02
N ARG A 60 -6.26 5.00 -0.69
CA ARG A 60 -6.61 4.78 -2.10
C ARG A 60 -8.10 4.45 -2.27
N GLU A 61 -8.66 3.62 -1.42
CA GLU A 61 -10.11 3.33 -1.43
C GLU A 61 -10.94 4.59 -1.15
N MET A 62 -10.61 5.35 -0.11
CA MET A 62 -11.31 6.58 0.28
C MET A 62 -11.28 7.65 -0.83
N LEU A 63 -10.15 7.80 -1.51
CA LEU A 63 -9.95 8.79 -2.57
C LEU A 63 -10.35 8.28 -3.96
N GLY A 64 -10.68 7.00 -4.10
CA GLY A 64 -11.02 6.38 -5.38
C GLY A 64 -9.82 6.22 -6.32
N LEU A 65 -8.60 6.06 -5.77
CA LEU A 65 -7.36 5.93 -6.54
C LEU A 65 -7.20 4.51 -7.07
N LYS A 66 -7.00 4.41 -8.37
CA LYS A 66 -6.84 3.13 -9.06
C LYS A 66 -5.39 2.65 -8.98
N GLY A 67 -5.20 1.34 -8.90
CA GLY A 67 -3.89 0.73 -9.11
C GLY A 67 -3.61 0.49 -10.60
N TYR A 68 -2.43 -0.04 -10.91
CA TYR A 68 -1.98 -0.37 -12.28
C TYR A 68 -3.02 -1.17 -13.10
N LYS A 69 -3.79 -2.06 -12.47
CA LYS A 69 -4.86 -2.85 -13.13
C LYS A 69 -6.20 -2.11 -13.23
N GLY A 70 -6.24 -0.82 -12.94
CA GLY A 70 -7.46 0.00 -12.99
C GLY A 70 -8.46 -0.23 -11.84
N ASN A 71 -8.13 -1.05 -10.85
CA ASN A 71 -8.99 -1.37 -9.72
C ASN A 71 -8.71 -0.47 -8.52
N ILE A 72 -9.77 -0.03 -7.85
CA ILE A 72 -9.70 0.60 -6.52
C ILE A 72 -9.63 -0.53 -5.49
N PRO A 73 -8.71 -0.48 -4.51
CA PRO A 73 -8.64 -1.50 -3.47
C PRO A 73 -9.94 -1.56 -2.64
N GLN A 74 -10.26 -2.73 -2.12
CA GLN A 74 -11.36 -2.95 -1.18
C GLN A 74 -10.78 -3.52 0.11
N VAL A 75 -10.47 -2.65 1.04
CA VAL A 75 -9.66 -2.98 2.21
C VAL A 75 -10.44 -3.82 3.22
N LEU A 76 -11.67 -3.41 3.55
CA LEU A 76 -12.54 -4.11 4.50
C LEU A 76 -13.41 -5.17 3.81
N ARG A 77 -12.84 -5.92 2.85
CA ARG A 77 -13.62 -6.87 2.07
C ARG A 77 -13.92 -8.18 2.81
N ARG A 78 -13.01 -8.63 3.67
CA ARG A 78 -13.08 -9.94 4.30
C ARG A 78 -12.75 -9.84 5.79
N GLY A 79 -13.69 -10.28 6.62
CA GLY A 79 -13.52 -10.35 8.07
C GLY A 79 -14.09 -11.66 8.63
N GLU A 80 -14.09 -11.80 9.94
CA GLU A 80 -14.59 -12.98 10.65
C GLU A 80 -15.55 -12.57 11.76
N ASP A 81 -16.58 -13.40 12.02
CA ASP A 81 -17.41 -13.26 13.20
C ASP A 81 -16.72 -13.81 14.47
N SER A 82 -17.39 -13.70 15.61
CA SER A 82 -16.88 -14.24 16.89
C SER A 82 -16.66 -15.74 16.91
N ASN A 83 -17.25 -16.47 15.95
CA ASN A 83 -17.15 -17.92 15.81
C ASN A 83 -16.13 -18.36 14.76
N GLY A 84 -15.36 -17.41 14.18
CA GLY A 84 -14.39 -17.67 13.14
C GLY A 84 -15.01 -17.98 11.76
N ASN A 85 -16.28 -17.59 11.54
CA ASN A 85 -16.88 -17.72 10.23
C ASN A 85 -16.51 -16.53 9.37
N THR A 86 -16.04 -16.80 8.16
CA THR A 86 -15.63 -15.73 7.24
C THR A 86 -16.84 -15.00 6.65
N ILE A 87 -16.77 -13.67 6.69
CA ILE A 87 -17.77 -12.75 6.12
C ILE A 87 -17.08 -11.92 5.03
N ILE A 88 -17.72 -11.82 3.87
CA ILE A 88 -17.33 -10.90 2.79
C ILE A 88 -18.27 -9.70 2.87
N LEU A 89 -17.67 -8.49 2.89
CA LEU A 89 -18.41 -7.25 2.68
C LEU A 89 -18.45 -6.94 1.18
N ASP A 90 -19.63 -6.97 0.62
CA ASP A 90 -19.87 -6.57 -0.75
C ASP A 90 -20.56 -5.21 -0.74
N LYS A 91 -20.06 -4.26 -1.57
CA LYS A 91 -20.56 -2.87 -1.57
C LYS A 91 -22.05 -2.78 -1.96
N ASP A 92 -22.49 -3.68 -2.83
CA ASP A 92 -23.83 -3.63 -3.40
C ASP A 92 -24.83 -4.50 -2.63
N SER A 93 -24.37 -5.60 -2.04
CA SER A 93 -25.25 -6.58 -1.39
C SER A 93 -25.03 -6.74 0.12
N GLY A 94 -24.12 -5.94 0.70
CA GLY A 94 -23.81 -5.96 2.14
C GLY A 94 -23.04 -7.20 2.58
N PRO A 95 -23.04 -7.50 3.91
CA PRO A 95 -22.26 -8.61 4.45
C PRO A 95 -22.85 -9.96 4.07
N LYS A 96 -22.00 -10.87 3.65
CA LYS A 96 -22.35 -12.26 3.31
C LYS A 96 -21.37 -13.23 3.92
N TYR A 97 -21.86 -14.28 4.54
CA TYR A 97 -21.03 -15.40 4.96
C TYR A 97 -20.48 -16.17 3.76
N ILE A 98 -19.23 -16.61 3.85
CA ILE A 98 -18.75 -17.66 2.97
C ILE A 98 -19.42 -18.96 3.44
N PRO A 99 -20.20 -19.65 2.58
CA PRO A 99 -20.88 -20.86 2.99
C PRO A 99 -19.89 -21.91 3.49
N LYS A 100 -20.21 -22.51 4.65
CA LYS A 100 -19.39 -23.53 5.29
C LYS A 100 -20.18 -24.81 5.45
N VAL A 101 -19.54 -25.92 5.14
CA VAL A 101 -20.08 -27.26 5.38
C VAL A 101 -19.22 -27.94 6.44
N THR A 102 -19.82 -28.26 7.57
CA THR A 102 -19.14 -28.98 8.64
C THR A 102 -19.67 -30.41 8.68
N GLU A 103 -18.78 -31.39 8.54
CA GLU A 103 -19.10 -32.82 8.66
C GLU A 103 -18.81 -33.30 10.07
N LYS A 104 -19.73 -34.08 10.61
CA LYS A 104 -19.55 -34.73 11.91
C LYS A 104 -20.18 -36.13 11.81
N ASP A 105 -19.34 -37.16 11.94
CA ASP A 105 -19.72 -38.57 11.81
C ASP A 105 -20.58 -38.84 10.55
N ASN A 106 -21.80 -39.29 10.71
CA ASN A 106 -22.76 -39.56 9.62
C ASN A 106 -23.67 -38.36 9.27
N SER A 107 -23.38 -37.18 9.80
CA SER A 107 -24.19 -35.98 9.57
C SER A 107 -23.32 -34.85 9.01
N PHE A 108 -23.96 -33.84 8.44
CA PHE A 108 -23.32 -32.58 8.11
C PHE A 108 -24.27 -31.42 8.32
N SER A 109 -23.72 -30.27 8.68
CA SER A 109 -24.42 -29.01 8.77
C SER A 109 -23.94 -28.06 7.68
N VAL A 110 -24.83 -27.16 7.25
CA VAL A 110 -24.52 -26.15 6.24
C VAL A 110 -24.90 -24.78 6.79
N MET A 111 -23.94 -23.89 6.84
CA MET A 111 -24.16 -22.47 7.07
C MET A 111 -24.16 -21.76 5.71
N ALA A 112 -25.14 -20.95 5.45
CA ALA A 112 -25.29 -20.20 4.19
C ALA A 112 -26.17 -18.96 4.37
N ASN A 113 -26.16 -18.04 3.40
CA ASN A 113 -26.87 -16.75 3.51
C ASN A 113 -28.37 -16.83 3.20
N SER A 114 -28.86 -17.96 2.69
CA SER A 114 -30.27 -18.16 2.39
C SER A 114 -30.66 -19.63 2.36
N LYS A 115 -31.96 -19.92 2.54
CA LYS A 115 -32.53 -21.26 2.37
C LYS A 115 -32.24 -21.83 0.98
N LYS A 116 -32.29 -20.99 -0.07
CA LYS A 116 -32.01 -21.37 -1.45
C LYS A 116 -30.55 -21.83 -1.63
N GLU A 117 -29.61 -21.08 -1.08
CA GLU A 117 -28.17 -21.40 -1.12
C GLU A 117 -27.87 -22.68 -0.33
N SER A 118 -28.42 -22.82 0.88
CA SER A 118 -28.31 -24.04 1.68
C SER A 118 -28.84 -25.26 0.93
N ALA A 119 -30.01 -25.15 0.31
CA ALA A 119 -30.60 -26.22 -0.48
C ALA A 119 -29.74 -26.65 -1.66
N GLN A 120 -29.13 -25.70 -2.37
CA GLN A 120 -28.21 -25.98 -3.48
C GLN A 120 -26.95 -26.72 -3.02
N ILE A 121 -26.35 -26.27 -1.91
CA ILE A 121 -25.15 -26.90 -1.34
C ILE A 121 -25.46 -28.33 -0.89
N ILE A 122 -26.55 -28.53 -0.15
CA ILE A 122 -26.97 -29.85 0.36
C ILE A 122 -27.28 -30.77 -0.80
N LYS A 123 -28.03 -30.33 -1.79
CA LYS A 123 -28.35 -31.11 -3.00
C LYS A 123 -27.07 -31.59 -3.72
N LYS A 124 -26.10 -30.66 -3.92
CA LYS A 124 -24.83 -30.96 -4.57
C LYS A 124 -24.00 -31.99 -3.76
N LYS A 125 -23.97 -31.84 -2.43
CA LYS A 125 -23.26 -32.74 -1.53
C LYS A 125 -23.85 -34.13 -1.49
N LEU A 126 -25.17 -34.24 -1.32
CA LEU A 126 -25.86 -35.53 -1.28
C LEU A 126 -25.77 -36.29 -2.62
N LYS A 127 -25.85 -35.56 -3.76
CA LYS A 127 -25.59 -36.17 -5.07
C LYS A 127 -24.18 -36.74 -5.18
N ARG A 128 -23.15 -36.05 -4.69
CA ARG A 128 -21.76 -36.53 -4.69
C ARG A 128 -21.57 -37.76 -3.78
N LYS A 129 -22.39 -37.93 -2.73
CA LYS A 129 -22.42 -39.08 -1.88
C LYS A 129 -23.34 -40.21 -2.39
N HIS A 130 -23.82 -40.11 -3.65
CA HIS A 130 -24.70 -41.06 -4.32
C HIS A 130 -26.00 -41.38 -3.55
N VAL A 131 -26.53 -40.40 -2.78
CA VAL A 131 -27.79 -40.56 -2.04
C VAL A 131 -28.96 -40.58 -3.03
N PRO A 132 -29.96 -41.50 -2.87
CA PRO A 132 -31.14 -41.62 -3.71
C PRO A 132 -31.95 -40.34 -3.78
N LEU A 133 -32.44 -39.95 -4.96
CA LEU A 133 -33.18 -38.70 -5.20
C LEU A 133 -34.34 -38.48 -4.25
N LYS A 134 -35.13 -39.52 -3.94
CA LYS A 134 -36.23 -39.46 -2.97
C LYS A 134 -35.81 -38.98 -1.58
N LEU A 135 -34.62 -39.39 -1.13
CA LEU A 135 -34.07 -38.96 0.16
C LEU A 135 -33.53 -37.52 0.09
N ILE A 136 -32.98 -37.13 -1.06
CA ILE A 136 -32.55 -35.73 -1.30
C ILE A 136 -33.80 -34.82 -1.24
N ASP A 137 -34.87 -35.16 -1.92
CA ASP A 137 -36.11 -34.36 -1.91
C ASP A 137 -36.72 -34.25 -0.51
N LYS A 138 -36.68 -35.33 0.29
CA LYS A 138 -37.11 -35.29 1.70
C LYS A 138 -36.24 -34.35 2.54
N ALA A 139 -34.93 -34.35 2.34
CA ALA A 139 -34.01 -33.42 3.01
C ALA A 139 -34.28 -31.97 2.61
N LEU A 140 -34.51 -31.70 1.32
CA LEU A 140 -34.80 -30.35 0.82
C LEU A 140 -36.14 -29.82 1.31
N LYS A 141 -37.16 -30.66 1.49
CA LYS A 141 -38.42 -30.28 2.13
C LYS A 141 -38.26 -29.82 3.58
N LYS A 142 -37.38 -30.48 4.34
CA LYS A 142 -37.08 -30.04 5.72
C LYS A 142 -36.48 -28.64 5.75
N ILE A 143 -35.60 -28.28 4.81
CA ILE A 143 -34.99 -26.94 4.75
C ILE A 143 -36.06 -25.84 4.51
N LYS A 144 -37.07 -26.11 3.71
CA LYS A 144 -38.17 -25.13 3.48
C LYS A 144 -38.90 -24.76 4.79
N ASN A 145 -39.01 -25.70 5.70
CA ASN A 145 -39.72 -25.55 6.96
C ASN A 145 -38.82 -25.10 8.13
N THR A 146 -37.50 -24.91 7.89
CA THR A 146 -36.59 -24.39 8.92
C THR A 146 -36.79 -22.89 9.10
N GLU A 147 -36.84 -22.41 10.34
CA GLU A 147 -36.83 -20.98 10.63
C GLU A 147 -35.49 -20.36 10.23
N VAL A 148 -35.54 -19.11 9.80
CA VAL A 148 -34.33 -18.32 9.46
C VAL A 148 -34.19 -17.28 10.54
N GLU A 149 -33.06 -17.31 11.21
CA GLU A 149 -32.67 -16.30 12.17
C GLU A 149 -31.85 -15.21 11.44
N GLU A 150 -32.27 -13.98 11.52
CA GLU A 150 -31.51 -12.82 11.07
C GLU A 150 -30.51 -12.46 12.14
N SER A 151 -29.24 -12.51 11.82
CA SER A 151 -28.15 -12.08 12.70
C SER A 151 -27.41 -10.87 12.13
N ARG A 152 -26.99 -9.97 13.03
CA ARG A 152 -26.07 -8.87 12.70
C ARG A 152 -24.76 -9.09 13.44
N PRO A 153 -23.89 -9.95 12.92
CA PRO A 153 -22.67 -10.31 13.61
C PRO A 153 -21.71 -9.12 13.68
N LYS A 154 -20.97 -9.05 14.78
CA LYS A 154 -19.79 -8.18 14.85
C LYS A 154 -18.72 -8.79 13.96
N ILE A 155 -18.17 -8.00 13.03
CA ILE A 155 -17.14 -8.43 12.09
C ILE A 155 -15.79 -7.92 12.58
N ASN A 156 -14.85 -8.83 12.77
CA ASN A 156 -13.48 -8.53 13.14
C ASN A 156 -12.60 -8.57 11.88
N PHE A 157 -11.74 -7.57 11.74
CA PHE A 157 -10.76 -7.48 10.65
C PHE A 157 -9.36 -7.54 11.26
N SER A 158 -8.48 -8.31 10.64
CA SER A 158 -7.07 -8.41 11.03
C SER A 158 -6.18 -7.97 9.89
N TYR A 159 -5.22 -7.10 10.18
CA TYR A 159 -4.28 -6.58 9.19
C TYR A 159 -2.86 -6.69 9.72
N ASN A 160 -1.95 -7.09 8.84
CA ASN A 160 -0.51 -7.03 9.10
C ASN A 160 0.05 -5.76 8.45
N TYR A 161 0.74 -4.97 9.27
CA TYR A 161 1.40 -3.75 8.82
C TYR A 161 2.88 -3.78 9.18
N ASN A 162 3.73 -3.67 8.16
CA ASN A 162 5.17 -3.62 8.34
C ASN A 162 5.68 -2.18 8.17
N VAL A 163 5.95 -1.52 9.30
CA VAL A 163 6.44 -0.13 9.34
C VAL A 163 7.76 0.04 8.59
N SER A 164 8.64 -0.96 8.65
CA SER A 164 9.93 -0.91 7.95
C SER A 164 9.73 -0.80 6.43
N ASN A 165 8.94 -1.69 5.83
CA ASN A 165 8.65 -1.61 4.39
C ASN A 165 7.99 -0.27 4.01
N PHE A 166 7.21 0.30 4.93
CA PHE A 166 6.55 1.59 4.72
C PHE A 166 7.56 2.74 4.63
N LYS A 167 8.47 2.83 5.61
CA LYS A 167 9.50 3.89 5.66
C LYS A 167 10.47 3.83 4.49
N LEU A 168 10.68 2.65 3.90
CA LEU A 168 11.61 2.45 2.80
C LEU A 168 11.21 3.22 1.53
N GLU A 169 9.91 3.41 1.29
CA GLU A 169 9.41 4.23 0.19
C GLU A 169 9.86 5.70 0.34
N PHE A 170 9.81 6.23 1.55
CA PHE A 170 10.26 7.60 1.82
C PHE A 170 11.76 7.76 1.54
N LEU A 171 12.56 6.75 1.86
CA LEU A 171 13.99 6.73 1.54
C LEU A 171 14.22 6.73 0.02
N LYS A 172 13.45 5.93 -0.76
CA LYS A 172 13.52 5.91 -2.23
C LYS A 172 13.16 7.29 -2.80
N ILE A 173 12.02 7.87 -2.38
CA ILE A 173 11.57 9.19 -2.83
C ILE A 173 12.65 10.26 -2.58
N ALA A 174 13.24 10.30 -1.38
CA ALA A 174 14.28 11.26 -1.04
C ALA A 174 15.55 11.08 -1.88
N PHE A 175 15.98 9.83 -2.10
CA PHE A 175 17.15 9.53 -2.92
C PHE A 175 16.95 9.94 -4.38
N GLU A 176 15.81 9.64 -4.97
CA GLU A 176 15.47 10.06 -6.34
C GLU A 176 15.36 11.58 -6.46
N TYR A 177 14.70 12.23 -5.50
CA TYR A 177 14.59 13.68 -5.44
C TYR A 177 15.95 14.36 -5.47
N MET A 178 16.89 13.93 -4.63
CA MET A 178 18.25 14.48 -4.61
C MET A 178 18.99 14.26 -5.93
N ASN A 179 18.85 13.10 -6.55
CA ASN A 179 19.47 12.81 -7.84
C ASN A 179 18.87 13.62 -9.00
N ILE A 180 17.59 13.99 -8.96
CA ILE A 180 16.96 14.84 -9.97
C ILE A 180 17.59 16.24 -9.98
N TYR A 181 17.82 16.80 -8.80
CA TYR A 181 18.30 18.20 -8.71
C TYR A 181 19.81 18.34 -8.63
N TYR A 182 20.53 17.33 -8.09
CA TYR A 182 21.95 17.40 -7.80
C TYR A 182 22.72 16.12 -8.17
N GLY A 183 22.30 15.42 -9.21
CA GLY A 183 22.78 14.09 -9.58
C GLY A 183 24.30 13.90 -9.49
N ASP A 184 25.09 14.77 -10.11
CA ASP A 184 26.54 14.62 -10.13
C ASP A 184 27.19 14.96 -8.78
N THR A 185 26.71 15.97 -8.08
CA THR A 185 27.16 16.33 -6.74
C THR A 185 26.73 15.25 -5.73
N TYR A 186 25.49 14.81 -5.82
CA TYR A 186 24.92 13.85 -4.86
C TYR A 186 25.53 12.45 -4.98
N LYS A 187 25.99 12.04 -6.15
CA LYS A 187 26.73 10.78 -6.34
C LYS A 187 28.04 10.70 -5.53
N GLN A 188 28.59 11.84 -5.11
CA GLN A 188 29.81 11.91 -4.31
C GLN A 188 29.51 12.05 -2.81
N ASP A 189 28.25 12.31 -2.44
CA ASP A 189 27.84 12.45 -1.03
C ASP A 189 27.93 11.10 -0.30
N PRO A 190 28.62 11.02 0.87
CA PRO A 190 28.71 9.80 1.65
C PRO A 190 27.35 9.24 2.07
N ILE A 191 26.40 10.10 2.48
CA ILE A 191 25.04 9.68 2.84
C ILE A 191 24.31 9.20 1.59
N GLY A 192 24.40 9.92 0.46
CA GLY A 192 23.84 9.50 -0.82
C GLY A 192 24.30 8.10 -1.24
N ASN A 193 25.58 7.79 -1.06
CA ASN A 193 26.12 6.46 -1.32
C ASN A 193 25.57 5.39 -0.34
N CYS A 194 25.39 5.73 0.94
CA CYS A 194 24.76 4.82 1.90
C CYS A 194 23.31 4.51 1.50
N LEU A 195 22.51 5.54 1.18
CA LEU A 195 21.12 5.36 0.75
C LEU A 195 21.02 4.51 -0.53
N LYS A 196 21.90 4.76 -1.51
CA LYS A 196 22.00 3.95 -2.72
C LYS A 196 22.28 2.47 -2.42
N ASN A 197 23.21 2.20 -1.52
CA ASN A 197 23.56 0.83 -1.13
C ASN A 197 22.40 0.13 -0.43
N ILE A 198 21.72 0.81 0.48
CA ILE A 198 20.50 0.32 1.16
C ILE A 198 19.44 -0.06 0.12
N LEU A 199 19.09 0.86 -0.80
CA LEU A 199 18.09 0.61 -1.84
C LEU A 199 18.47 -0.55 -2.76
N ASN A 200 19.76 -0.69 -3.11
CA ASN A 200 20.25 -1.81 -3.92
C ASN A 200 20.17 -3.15 -3.18
N GLN A 201 20.36 -3.19 -1.85
CA GLN A 201 20.16 -4.41 -1.07
C GLN A 201 18.68 -4.83 -1.10
N PHE A 202 17.76 -3.92 -0.84
CA PHE A 202 16.33 -4.22 -0.93
C PHE A 202 15.87 -4.62 -2.34
N LYS A 203 16.40 -3.97 -3.36
CA LYS A 203 16.18 -4.35 -4.76
C LYS A 203 16.57 -5.81 -5.03
N SER A 204 17.61 -6.29 -4.39
CA SER A 204 18.11 -7.69 -4.49
C SER A 204 17.42 -8.65 -3.52
N GLY A 205 16.40 -8.19 -2.77
CA GLY A 205 15.67 -9.00 -1.79
C GLY A 205 16.38 -9.15 -0.43
N ASN A 206 17.51 -8.46 -0.21
CA ASN A 206 18.22 -8.44 1.06
C ASN A 206 17.61 -7.41 2.02
N ILE A 207 17.96 -7.52 3.30
CA ILE A 207 17.55 -6.57 4.34
C ILE A 207 18.76 -5.70 4.70
N ALA A 208 18.55 -4.38 4.81
CA ALA A 208 19.54 -3.42 5.30
C ALA A 208 18.91 -2.57 6.41
N ASP A 209 19.72 -2.14 7.36
CA ASP A 209 19.29 -1.17 8.36
C ASP A 209 19.35 0.26 7.78
N TYR A 210 18.26 0.97 7.90
CA TYR A 210 18.11 2.37 7.47
C TYR A 210 17.49 3.26 8.57
N SER A 211 17.37 2.75 9.80
CA SER A 211 16.72 3.42 10.92
C SER A 211 17.32 4.78 11.25
N ASN A 212 18.63 4.95 11.03
CA ASN A 212 19.34 6.20 11.24
C ASN A 212 19.08 7.27 10.18
N TYR A 213 18.48 6.90 9.06
CA TYR A 213 18.25 7.82 7.93
C TYR A 213 16.81 8.29 7.83
N VAL A 214 15.84 7.51 8.30
CA VAL A 214 14.41 7.83 8.20
C VAL A 214 13.82 8.09 9.58
N ILE A 215 13.59 9.35 9.88
CA ILE A 215 13.08 9.83 11.15
C ILE A 215 11.69 10.44 11.02
N ASP A 216 10.96 10.56 12.11
CA ASP A 216 9.70 11.28 12.13
C ASP A 216 9.92 12.77 11.84
N VAL A 217 8.99 13.43 11.14
CA VAL A 217 9.10 14.85 10.84
C VAL A 217 9.07 15.64 12.16
N PRO A 218 10.06 16.51 12.43
CA PRO A 218 10.08 17.30 13.66
C PRO A 218 8.82 18.17 13.81
N ASN A 219 8.22 18.19 15.00
CA ASN A 219 6.98 18.92 15.29
C ASN A 219 7.03 20.41 14.93
N GLN A 220 8.19 21.04 15.05
CA GLN A 220 8.40 22.44 14.70
C GLN A 220 8.19 22.74 13.21
N LEU A 221 8.47 21.76 12.35
CA LEU A 221 8.27 21.86 10.89
C LEU A 221 6.91 21.32 10.47
N SER A 222 6.46 20.24 11.13
CA SER A 222 5.20 19.59 10.76
C SER A 222 3.98 20.45 11.07
N THR A 223 3.93 21.09 12.22
CA THR A 223 2.71 21.76 12.71
C THR A 223 2.24 22.90 11.80
N PRO A 224 3.06 23.90 11.39
CA PRO A 224 2.62 24.96 10.49
C PRO A 224 2.24 24.45 9.10
N VAL A 225 3.07 23.56 8.54
CA VAL A 225 2.83 22.99 7.19
C VAL A 225 1.60 22.09 7.22
N MET A 226 1.46 21.22 8.21
CA MET A 226 0.29 20.35 8.39
C MET A 226 -0.99 21.14 8.58
N ASN A 227 -0.97 22.25 9.33
CA ASN A 227 -2.13 23.11 9.50
C ASN A 227 -2.51 23.81 8.19
N ALA A 228 -1.54 24.23 7.41
CA ALA A 228 -1.78 24.80 6.08
C ALA A 228 -2.38 23.75 5.12
N LEU A 229 -1.83 22.53 5.10
CA LEU A 229 -2.32 21.41 4.29
C LEU A 229 -3.74 20.97 4.68
N LYS A 230 -4.03 20.87 5.97
CA LYS A 230 -5.38 20.53 6.47
C LYS A 230 -6.44 21.58 6.13
N ARG A 231 -6.06 22.84 5.96
CA ARG A 231 -6.95 23.93 5.52
C ARG A 231 -7.15 23.94 4.00
N SER A 232 -6.32 23.24 3.25
CA SER A 232 -6.47 23.09 1.81
C SER A 232 -7.60 22.10 1.51
N ASN A 233 -8.52 22.48 0.62
CA ASN A 233 -9.54 21.56 0.09
C ASN A 233 -8.97 20.58 -0.95
N GLN A 234 -7.67 20.62 -1.20
CA GLN A 234 -6.98 19.78 -2.17
C GLN A 234 -6.23 18.65 -1.46
N ASN A 235 -6.27 17.45 -2.03
CA ASN A 235 -5.41 16.37 -1.60
C ASN A 235 -4.07 16.48 -2.32
N ILE A 236 -2.99 16.62 -1.55
CA ILE A 236 -1.64 16.83 -2.11
C ILE A 236 -0.59 15.99 -1.39
N HIS A 237 0.51 15.75 -2.10
CA HIS A 237 1.79 15.33 -1.54
C HIS A 237 2.76 16.51 -1.54
N GLU A 238 3.60 16.59 -0.52
CA GLU A 238 4.62 17.63 -0.39
C GLU A 238 5.99 17.01 -0.18
N ILE A 239 7.00 17.58 -0.84
CA ILE A 239 8.41 17.28 -0.59
C ILE A 239 9.11 18.58 -0.22
N LEU A 240 9.70 18.64 0.95
CA LEU A 240 10.28 19.83 1.56
C LEU A 240 11.72 19.55 1.99
N PRO A 241 12.71 20.19 1.35
CA PRO A 241 14.08 20.20 1.88
C PRO A 241 14.18 21.03 3.16
N VAL A 242 14.93 20.53 4.12
CA VAL A 242 15.16 21.19 5.43
C VAL A 242 16.61 21.04 5.80
N ILE A 243 17.25 22.13 6.19
CA ILE A 243 18.59 22.12 6.78
C ILE A 243 18.45 22.40 8.28
N ASP A 244 19.00 21.52 9.10
CA ASP A 244 18.98 21.67 10.54
C ASP A 244 20.13 22.57 11.04
N PRO A 245 20.15 22.95 12.34
CA PRO A 245 21.20 23.79 12.91
C PRO A 245 22.61 23.19 12.83
N ASN A 246 22.74 21.88 12.64
CA ASN A 246 24.01 21.18 12.47
C ASN A 246 24.41 21.05 11.00
N ASN A 247 23.81 21.83 10.10
CA ASN A 247 24.03 21.81 8.66
C ASN A 247 23.71 20.46 7.98
N ARG A 248 22.87 19.60 8.61
CA ARG A 248 22.40 18.36 7.99
C ARG A 248 21.20 18.64 7.11
N LEU A 249 21.19 18.07 5.91
CA LEU A 249 20.09 18.18 4.96
C LEU A 249 19.16 16.99 5.09
N PHE A 250 17.90 17.29 5.32
CA PHE A 250 16.79 16.35 5.31
C PHE A 250 15.83 16.64 4.17
N ILE A 251 15.25 15.61 3.59
CA ILE A 251 14.09 15.71 2.73
C ILE A 251 12.87 15.23 3.51
N SER A 252 11.99 16.15 3.87
CA SER A 252 10.72 15.85 4.54
C SER A 252 9.66 15.59 3.49
N ILE A 253 9.02 14.43 3.56
CA ILE A 253 8.00 13.96 2.61
C ILE A 253 6.70 13.82 3.39
N LEU A 254 5.67 14.51 2.91
CA LEU A 254 4.33 14.55 3.50
C LEU A 254 3.34 14.02 2.48
N LEU A 255 2.90 12.78 2.65
CA LEU A 255 1.91 12.16 1.78
C LEU A 255 0.49 12.37 2.32
N PHE A 256 -0.49 12.52 1.41
CA PHE A 256 -1.92 12.70 1.74
C PHE A 256 -2.14 13.81 2.77
N ASN A 257 -1.74 15.03 2.41
CA ASN A 257 -1.82 16.20 3.29
C ASN A 257 -1.07 16.01 4.63
N GLY A 258 0.00 15.21 4.62
CA GLY A 258 0.85 14.94 5.77
C GLY A 258 0.33 13.87 6.73
N GLU A 259 -0.68 13.10 6.38
CA GLU A 259 -1.13 11.98 7.21
C GLU A 259 -0.04 10.91 7.36
N PHE A 260 0.80 10.75 6.35
CA PHE A 260 2.01 9.95 6.40
C PHE A 260 3.21 10.85 6.12
N SER A 261 4.08 11.01 7.11
CA SER A 261 5.19 11.96 6.99
C SER A 261 6.45 11.44 7.65
N TYR A 262 7.55 11.48 6.89
CA TYR A 262 8.89 11.17 7.38
C TYR A 262 9.92 12.14 6.80
N SER A 263 11.00 12.36 7.54
CA SER A 263 12.18 13.08 7.08
C SER A 263 13.32 12.10 6.85
N VAL A 264 13.98 12.22 5.70
CA VAL A 264 15.12 11.38 5.33
C VAL A 264 16.39 12.22 5.37
N LEU A 265 17.37 11.81 6.16
CA LEU A 265 18.72 12.39 6.13
C LEU A 265 19.38 12.04 4.79
N VAL A 266 19.71 13.05 4.01
CA VAL A 266 20.31 12.87 2.68
C VAL A 266 21.74 13.40 2.58
N SER A 267 22.15 14.29 3.47
CA SER A 267 23.52 14.79 3.57
C SER A 267 23.84 15.33 4.95
N ASN A 268 25.11 15.23 5.36
CA ASN A 268 25.64 15.92 6.53
C ASN A 268 26.19 17.32 6.19
N HIS A 269 26.08 17.77 4.96
CA HIS A 269 26.60 19.03 4.44
C HIS A 269 25.53 19.73 3.59
N GLY A 270 24.55 20.35 4.28
CA GLY A 270 23.43 21.02 3.61
C GLY A 270 23.85 22.19 2.73
N ASP A 271 24.94 22.87 3.08
CA ASP A 271 25.56 23.96 2.34
C ASP A 271 26.17 23.52 0.98
N ALA A 272 26.47 22.24 0.80
CA ALA A 272 26.91 21.69 -0.49
C ALA A 272 25.79 21.71 -1.56
N TYR A 273 24.55 22.00 -1.17
CA TYR A 273 23.37 21.97 -2.06
C TYR A 273 22.71 23.36 -2.17
N PRO A 274 23.32 24.32 -2.90
CA PRO A 274 22.82 25.66 -3.00
C PRO A 274 21.40 25.68 -3.62
N SER A 275 20.55 26.58 -3.12
CA SER A 275 19.16 26.72 -3.56
C SER A 275 18.25 25.51 -3.33
N ILE A 276 18.67 24.47 -2.57
CA ILE A 276 17.84 23.28 -2.31
C ILE A 276 16.53 23.65 -1.61
N LEU A 277 16.53 24.60 -0.69
CA LEU A 277 15.35 25.05 0.03
C LEU A 277 14.27 25.63 -0.88
N GLY A 278 14.64 26.16 -2.04
CA GLY A 278 13.73 26.63 -3.08
C GLY A 278 13.16 25.53 -3.98
N LYS A 279 13.60 24.28 -3.82
CA LYS A 279 13.16 23.15 -4.65
C LYS A 279 11.94 22.41 -4.09
N ARG A 280 11.18 23.03 -3.20
CA ARG A 280 9.90 22.49 -2.71
C ARG A 280 9.03 21.95 -3.85
N LYS A 281 8.39 20.82 -3.65
CA LYS A 281 7.43 20.22 -4.58
C LYS A 281 6.10 19.98 -3.90
N SER A 282 5.04 20.50 -4.54
CA SER A 282 3.64 20.18 -4.20
C SER A 282 3.05 19.41 -5.37
N ILE A 283 2.53 18.21 -5.11
CA ILE A 283 1.98 17.31 -6.13
C ILE A 283 0.50 17.10 -5.83
N LEU A 284 -0.36 17.54 -6.73
CA LEU A 284 -1.80 17.33 -6.63
C LEU A 284 -2.11 15.86 -6.86
N ILE A 285 -2.89 15.28 -5.94
CA ILE A 285 -3.39 13.90 -6.08
C ILE A 285 -4.51 13.90 -7.10
N SER A 286 -4.31 13.20 -8.20
CA SER A 286 -5.27 13.04 -9.30
C SER A 286 -5.76 11.59 -9.38
N LYS A 287 -7.03 11.43 -9.84
CA LYS A 287 -7.69 10.12 -10.01
C LYS A 287 -7.37 9.50 -11.35
#